data_25801de3ad3110d4610d00f22c6ebaeb
#
_entry.id   25801de3ad3110d4610d00f22c6ebaeb
#
_cell.length_a   1.000
_cell.length_b   1.000
_cell.length_c   1.000
_cell.angle_alpha   90.00
_cell.angle_beta   90.00
_cell.angle_gamma   90.00
#
_symmetry.space_group_name_H-M   'P 1'
#
loop_
_entity.id
_entity.type
_entity.pdbx_description
1 polymer ?
#
loop_
_entity_poly.entity_id
_entity_poly.type
_entity_poly.pdbx_seq_one_letter_code
_entity_poly.pdbx_strand_id
1 'polypeptide(L)'
;MNAIEERRSIRKYRQQNVSRAQIEMLVEAARLAPSAKNRQPWKYIVYTGTEKQKLLKAMETGLEKEEKQHLLLPQSAFGLPDAFHTLDIMRQAPVVLIVMNTNGTSPYEPVDPDGRLAEICDSLSIGASIENLLLRATEMGLGTLWIANTCFAYDDLMEVIGEKGQLIGAIALGYAEEQPLPRPRRNLEEILEYRS
;
A
#
# COMPACT_ATOMS: atom_id res chain seq x y z
N MET A 1 10.73 7.07 -21.52
CA MET A 1 10.82 6.74 -20.07
C MET A 1 10.39 5.29 -19.91
N ASN A 2 11.21 4.45 -19.27
CA ASN A 2 10.82 3.08 -18.90
C ASN A 2 10.42 3.07 -17.41
N ALA A 3 9.15 3.21 -17.13
CA ALA A 3 8.65 3.31 -15.75
C ALA A 3 9.02 2.09 -14.90
N ILE A 4 9.13 0.89 -15.48
CA ILE A 4 9.54 -0.34 -14.78
C ILE A 4 10.97 -0.21 -14.24
N GLU A 5 11.89 0.35 -15.04
CA GLU A 5 13.29 0.52 -14.66
C GLU A 5 13.51 1.75 -13.77
N GLU A 6 12.70 2.78 -13.94
CA GLU A 6 12.87 4.07 -13.28
C GLU A 6 12.14 4.19 -11.94
N ARG A 7 11.06 3.42 -11.74
CA ARG A 7 10.28 3.46 -10.50
C ARG A 7 11.14 3.20 -9.27
N ARG A 8 11.00 4.06 -8.27
CA ARG A 8 11.64 3.93 -6.95
C ARG A 8 10.60 4.08 -5.84
N SER A 9 10.90 3.49 -4.69
CA SER A 9 10.18 3.77 -3.45
C SER A 9 10.64 5.11 -2.89
N ILE A 10 9.78 6.11 -2.93
CA ILE A 10 10.06 7.50 -2.51
C ILE A 10 9.61 7.69 -1.07
N ARG A 11 10.46 8.27 -0.24
CA ARG A 11 10.25 8.48 1.20
C ARG A 11 10.36 9.94 1.63
N LYS A 12 10.74 10.83 0.70
CA LYS A 12 10.78 12.29 0.91
C LYS A 12 9.97 12.97 -0.17
N TYR A 13 9.11 13.88 0.24
CA TYR A 13 8.14 14.52 -0.64
C TYR A 13 8.23 16.04 -0.52
N ARG A 14 8.13 16.72 -1.66
CA ARG A 14 7.94 18.16 -1.72
C ARG A 14 6.58 18.53 -1.19
N GLN A 15 6.48 19.71 -0.56
CA GLN A 15 5.20 20.29 -0.12
C GLN A 15 4.44 20.87 -1.32
N GLN A 16 4.08 20.01 -2.24
CA GLN A 16 3.36 20.35 -3.46
C GLN A 16 2.14 19.47 -3.60
N ASN A 17 0.99 20.09 -3.85
CA ASN A 17 -0.27 19.37 -3.99
C ASN A 17 -0.30 18.49 -5.26
N VAL A 18 -0.83 17.30 -5.12
CA VAL A 18 -1.23 16.44 -6.24
C VAL A 18 -2.70 16.73 -6.53
N SER A 19 -3.00 17.05 -7.78
CA SER A 19 -4.37 17.40 -8.18
C SER A 19 -5.29 16.18 -8.21
N ARG A 20 -6.59 16.41 -8.03
CA ARG A 20 -7.61 15.36 -8.14
C ARG A 20 -7.52 14.63 -9.49
N ALA A 21 -7.37 15.36 -10.58
CA ALA A 21 -7.24 14.78 -11.91
C ALA A 21 -6.04 13.85 -12.05
N GLN A 22 -4.90 14.19 -11.43
CA GLN A 22 -3.74 13.30 -11.41
C GLN A 22 -4.04 12.01 -10.64
N ILE A 23 -4.69 12.09 -9.47
CA ILE A 23 -5.07 10.93 -8.68
C ILE A 23 -6.05 10.04 -9.47
N GLU A 24 -7.04 10.61 -10.13
CA GLU A 24 -7.99 9.89 -10.99
C GLU A 24 -7.27 9.14 -12.13
N MET A 25 -6.27 9.76 -12.78
CA MET A 25 -5.45 9.10 -13.81
C MET A 25 -4.65 7.91 -13.25
N LEU A 26 -4.18 7.98 -12.01
CA LEU A 26 -3.47 6.88 -11.35
C LEU A 26 -4.42 5.71 -11.06
N VAL A 27 -5.59 6.00 -10.51
CA VAL A 27 -6.60 4.98 -10.19
C VAL A 27 -7.18 4.37 -11.48
N GLU A 28 -7.30 5.15 -12.57
CA GLU A 28 -7.67 4.62 -13.88
C GLU A 28 -6.65 3.60 -14.40
N ALA A 29 -5.34 3.87 -14.25
CA ALA A 29 -4.31 2.89 -14.60
C ALA A 29 -4.39 1.64 -13.71
N ALA A 30 -4.61 1.82 -12.40
CA ALA A 30 -4.83 0.72 -11.46
C ALA A 30 -5.99 -0.19 -11.88
N ARG A 31 -7.11 0.41 -12.28
CA ARG A 31 -8.34 -0.27 -12.72
C ARG A 31 -8.14 -1.17 -13.94
N LEU A 32 -7.14 -0.89 -14.78
CA LEU A 32 -6.82 -1.69 -15.98
C LEU A 32 -6.04 -2.98 -15.68
N ALA A 33 -5.69 -3.23 -14.43
CA ALA A 33 -5.02 -4.47 -14.05
C ALA A 33 -5.90 -5.71 -14.27
N PRO A 34 -5.33 -6.87 -14.62
CA PRO A 34 -6.08 -8.11 -14.63
C PRO A 34 -6.47 -8.54 -13.21
N SER A 35 -7.57 -9.26 -13.09
CA SER A 35 -7.97 -9.88 -11.82
C SER A 35 -8.58 -11.26 -12.01
N ALA A 36 -8.43 -12.13 -11.03
CA ALA A 36 -8.99 -13.47 -11.07
C ALA A 36 -10.50 -13.43 -11.33
N LYS A 37 -10.95 -14.06 -12.43
CA LYS A 37 -12.36 -14.05 -12.88
C LYS A 37 -12.94 -12.64 -13.05
N ASN A 38 -12.10 -11.65 -13.31
CA ASN A 38 -12.47 -10.24 -13.42
C ASN A 38 -13.22 -9.70 -12.19
N ARG A 39 -12.87 -10.18 -10.99
CA ARG A 39 -13.55 -9.77 -9.74
C ARG A 39 -13.27 -8.33 -9.34
N GLN A 40 -12.14 -7.75 -9.76
CA GLN A 40 -11.75 -6.36 -9.50
C GLN A 40 -11.89 -5.98 -8.01
N PRO A 41 -11.21 -6.69 -7.10
CA PRO A 41 -11.49 -6.64 -5.66
C PRO A 41 -10.96 -5.38 -4.97
N TRP A 42 -10.33 -4.49 -5.70
CA TRP A 42 -9.69 -3.29 -5.17
C TRP A 42 -10.67 -2.13 -4.97
N LYS A 43 -10.47 -1.40 -3.87
CA LYS A 43 -11.02 -0.07 -3.64
C LYS A 43 -9.91 0.85 -3.16
N TYR A 44 -9.83 2.04 -3.74
CA TYR A 44 -8.88 3.08 -3.34
C TYR A 44 -9.61 4.20 -2.63
N ILE A 45 -9.13 4.59 -1.43
CA ILE A 45 -9.70 5.68 -0.64
C ILE A 45 -8.61 6.73 -0.47
N VAL A 46 -8.88 7.96 -0.91
CA VAL A 46 -7.91 9.06 -0.95
C VAL A 46 -8.03 9.90 0.31
N TYR A 47 -6.93 10.05 1.03
CA TYR A 47 -6.83 10.87 2.21
C TYR A 47 -5.90 12.06 1.98
N THR A 48 -6.42 13.27 2.22
CA THR A 48 -5.70 14.54 2.16
C THR A 48 -6.13 15.44 3.32
N GLY A 49 -5.38 16.51 3.59
CA GLY A 49 -5.77 17.52 4.58
C GLY A 49 -6.14 16.94 5.94
N THR A 50 -7.26 17.39 6.49
CA THR A 50 -7.72 16.99 7.84
C THR A 50 -8.04 15.50 7.95
N GLU A 51 -8.63 14.89 6.93
CA GLU A 51 -8.95 13.45 6.96
C GLU A 51 -7.67 12.60 6.97
N LYS A 52 -6.62 13.03 6.25
CA LYS A 52 -5.31 12.40 6.36
C LYS A 52 -4.76 12.48 7.79
N GLN A 53 -4.89 13.61 8.48
CA GLN A 53 -4.43 13.75 9.86
C GLN A 53 -5.17 12.79 10.81
N LYS A 54 -6.47 12.59 10.64
CA LYS A 54 -7.23 11.60 11.42
C LYS A 54 -6.73 10.18 11.19
N LEU A 55 -6.52 9.80 9.92
CA LEU A 55 -5.98 8.50 9.54
C LEU A 55 -4.60 8.25 10.17
N LEU A 56 -3.69 9.24 10.09
CA LEU A 56 -2.35 9.14 10.65
C LEU A 56 -2.37 9.05 12.18
N LYS A 57 -3.31 9.75 12.83
CA LYS A 57 -3.48 9.64 14.30
C LYS A 57 -3.98 8.25 14.69
N ALA A 58 -4.89 7.66 13.94
CA ALA A 58 -5.34 6.28 14.16
C ALA A 58 -4.18 5.30 13.99
N MET A 59 -3.37 5.44 12.93
CA MET A 59 -2.19 4.62 12.73
C MET A 59 -1.20 4.75 13.90
N GLU A 60 -0.91 5.97 14.36
CA GLU A 60 -0.04 6.21 15.52
C GLU A 60 -0.57 5.51 16.77
N THR A 61 -1.87 5.68 17.07
CA THR A 61 -2.52 5.04 18.22
C THR A 61 -2.42 3.52 18.16
N GLY A 62 -2.68 2.91 16.98
CA GLY A 62 -2.57 1.46 16.79
C GLY A 62 -1.13 0.96 16.97
N LEU A 63 -0.14 1.67 16.41
CA LEU A 63 1.27 1.33 16.58
C LEU A 63 1.71 1.41 18.05
N GLU A 64 1.30 2.44 18.78
CA GLU A 64 1.59 2.58 20.22
C GLU A 64 0.93 1.46 21.07
N LYS A 65 -0.27 1.01 20.69
CA LYS A 65 -0.93 -0.13 21.32
C LYS A 65 -0.16 -1.42 21.05
N GLU A 66 0.19 -1.66 19.79
CA GLU A 66 0.90 -2.87 19.39
C GLU A 66 2.30 -2.94 20.03
N GLU A 67 3.02 -1.82 20.14
CA GLU A 67 4.31 -1.74 20.82
C GLU A 67 4.22 -2.14 22.29
N LYS A 68 3.12 -1.79 22.99
CA LYS A 68 2.92 -2.10 24.41
C LYS A 68 2.36 -3.49 24.66
N GLN A 69 1.53 -4.01 23.76
CA GLN A 69 0.67 -5.15 24.00
C GLN A 69 0.99 -6.37 23.13
N HIS A 70 1.58 -6.17 21.96
CA HIS A 70 1.93 -7.23 20.99
C HIS A 70 0.74 -8.15 20.65
N LEU A 71 -0.44 -7.56 20.38
CA LEU A 71 -1.68 -8.31 20.19
C LEU A 71 -1.88 -8.83 18.76
N LEU A 72 -1.55 -8.01 17.77
CA LEU A 72 -1.82 -8.34 16.37
C LEU A 72 -0.71 -9.22 15.77
N LEU A 73 0.55 -8.83 15.95
CA LEU A 73 1.70 -9.46 15.30
C LEU A 73 2.87 -9.67 16.27
N PRO A 74 2.70 -10.45 17.36
CA PRO A 74 3.71 -10.59 18.41
C PRO A 74 5.06 -11.13 17.90
N GLN A 75 5.05 -12.01 16.88
CA GLN A 75 6.28 -12.57 16.29
C GLN A 75 6.96 -11.60 15.32
N SER A 76 6.27 -10.54 14.89
CA SER A 76 6.77 -9.54 13.95
C SER A 76 7.08 -8.19 14.60
N ALA A 77 7.13 -8.12 15.93
CA ALA A 77 7.40 -6.90 16.70
C ALA A 77 8.68 -6.16 16.26
N PHE A 78 9.67 -6.89 15.70
CA PHE A 78 10.87 -6.30 15.11
C PHE A 78 10.59 -5.35 13.93
N GLY A 79 9.41 -5.41 13.32
CA GLY A 79 8.96 -4.52 12.24
C GLY A 79 8.35 -3.20 12.73
N LEU A 80 8.06 -3.05 14.03
CA LEU A 80 7.44 -1.84 14.57
C LEU A 80 8.26 -0.56 14.36
N PRO A 81 9.60 -0.54 14.55
CA PRO A 81 10.39 0.66 14.26
C PRO A 81 10.26 1.12 12.81
N ASP A 82 10.19 0.18 11.84
CA ASP A 82 9.97 0.50 10.43
C ASP A 82 8.53 1.02 10.19
N ALA A 83 7.55 0.51 10.92
CA ALA A 83 6.16 0.99 10.86
C ALA A 83 6.03 2.45 11.38
N PHE A 84 6.70 2.81 12.47
CA PHE A 84 6.77 4.20 12.94
C PHE A 84 7.48 5.10 11.92
N HIS A 85 8.61 4.64 11.36
CA HIS A 85 9.29 5.37 10.29
C HIS A 85 8.39 5.58 9.06
N THR A 86 7.61 4.57 8.70
CA THR A 86 6.64 4.64 7.60
C THR A 86 5.53 5.64 7.90
N LEU A 87 5.04 5.71 9.13
CA LEU A 87 4.08 6.74 9.57
C LEU A 87 4.65 8.16 9.35
N ASP A 88 5.93 8.38 9.66
CA ASP A 88 6.58 9.67 9.43
C ASP A 88 6.69 10.01 7.93
N ILE A 89 6.90 9.02 7.08
CA ILE A 89 6.88 9.20 5.62
C ILE A 89 5.46 9.58 5.16
N MET A 90 4.42 8.91 5.68
CA MET A 90 3.02 9.23 5.36
C MET A 90 2.64 10.66 5.81
N ARG A 91 3.21 11.16 6.91
CA ARG A 91 3.04 12.54 7.37
C ARG A 91 3.54 13.55 6.34
N GLN A 92 4.68 13.27 5.72
CA GLN A 92 5.32 14.15 4.72
C GLN A 92 4.59 14.12 3.37
N ALA A 93 4.05 12.98 2.97
CA ALA A 93 3.36 12.84 1.70
C ALA A 93 2.08 13.71 1.65
N PRO A 94 1.84 14.49 0.58
CA PRO A 94 0.61 15.30 0.46
C PRO A 94 -0.65 14.44 0.37
N VAL A 95 -0.56 13.24 -0.16
CA VAL A 95 -1.67 12.30 -0.34
C VAL A 95 -1.30 10.92 0.21
N VAL A 96 -2.27 10.28 0.85
CA VAL A 96 -2.23 8.86 1.21
C VAL A 96 -3.45 8.17 0.60
N LEU A 97 -3.22 7.11 -0.17
CA LEU A 97 -4.29 6.24 -0.65
C LEU A 97 -4.31 4.98 0.22
N ILE A 98 -5.46 4.68 0.78
CA ILE A 98 -5.74 3.39 1.40
C ILE A 98 -6.21 2.42 0.32
N VAL A 99 -5.70 1.21 0.37
CA VAL A 99 -6.06 0.13 -0.57
C VAL A 99 -6.80 -0.96 0.19
N MET A 100 -8.02 -1.25 -0.23
CA MET A 100 -8.90 -2.25 0.36
C MET A 100 -9.12 -3.42 -0.60
N ASN A 101 -9.27 -4.61 -0.04
CA ASN A 101 -9.91 -5.76 -0.69
C ASN A 101 -11.40 -5.77 -0.31
N THR A 102 -12.26 -5.52 -1.28
CA THR A 102 -13.72 -5.43 -1.04
C THR A 102 -14.36 -6.79 -0.74
N ASN A 103 -13.67 -7.89 -1.03
CA ASN A 103 -14.14 -9.26 -0.82
C ASN A 103 -13.49 -9.94 0.41
N GLY A 104 -12.46 -9.31 0.99
CA GLY A 104 -11.70 -9.89 2.09
C GLY A 104 -12.31 -9.63 3.45
N THR A 105 -11.87 -10.39 4.43
CA THR A 105 -12.13 -10.19 5.86
C THR A 105 -10.82 -9.82 6.58
N SER A 106 -10.89 -9.55 7.88
CA SER A 106 -9.69 -9.25 8.66
C SER A 106 -8.64 -10.38 8.52
N PRO A 107 -7.34 -10.05 8.30
CA PRO A 107 -6.29 -11.07 8.24
C PRO A 107 -6.05 -11.77 9.58
N TYR A 108 -6.64 -11.28 10.66
CA TYR A 108 -6.57 -11.85 12.02
C TYR A 108 -7.74 -12.82 12.30
N GLU A 109 -8.72 -12.92 11.40
CA GLU A 109 -9.80 -13.89 11.47
C GLU A 109 -9.42 -15.20 10.77
N PRO A 110 -9.80 -16.36 11.32
CA PRO A 110 -9.59 -17.63 10.65
C PRO A 110 -10.44 -17.73 9.39
N VAL A 111 -9.86 -18.26 8.33
CA VAL A 111 -10.57 -18.54 7.07
C VAL A 111 -10.42 -20.01 6.69
N ASP A 112 -11.43 -20.57 6.05
CA ASP A 112 -11.39 -21.91 5.49
C ASP A 112 -10.47 -22.00 4.25
N PRO A 113 -10.18 -23.21 3.72
CA PRO A 113 -9.30 -23.37 2.57
C PRO A 113 -9.77 -22.61 1.31
N ASP A 114 -11.09 -22.58 1.04
CA ASP A 114 -11.64 -21.88 -0.13
C ASP A 114 -11.52 -20.37 0.03
N GLY A 115 -11.82 -19.85 1.21
CA GLY A 115 -11.61 -18.44 1.57
C GLY A 115 -10.15 -18.03 1.48
N ARG A 116 -9.23 -18.88 1.95
CA ARG A 116 -7.79 -18.65 1.82
C ARG A 116 -7.33 -18.55 0.37
N LEU A 117 -7.81 -19.45 -0.49
CA LEU A 117 -7.49 -19.41 -1.92
C LEU A 117 -8.07 -18.16 -2.58
N ALA A 118 -9.29 -17.78 -2.24
CA ALA A 118 -9.92 -16.56 -2.73
C ALA A 118 -9.10 -15.30 -2.32
N GLU A 119 -8.70 -15.21 -1.05
CA GLU A 119 -7.88 -14.12 -0.51
C GLU A 119 -6.52 -14.00 -1.24
N ILE A 120 -5.86 -15.13 -1.50
CA ILE A 120 -4.60 -15.15 -2.28
C ILE A 120 -4.84 -14.59 -3.68
N CYS A 121 -5.88 -15.06 -4.40
CA CYS A 121 -6.19 -14.59 -5.74
C CYS A 121 -6.52 -13.10 -5.78
N ASP A 122 -7.25 -12.60 -4.79
CA ASP A 122 -7.61 -11.19 -4.69
C ASP A 122 -6.39 -10.33 -4.34
N SER A 123 -5.55 -10.79 -3.41
CA SER A 123 -4.31 -10.09 -3.04
C SER A 123 -3.34 -9.98 -4.23
N LEU A 124 -3.18 -11.04 -5.04
CA LEU A 124 -2.37 -11.00 -6.27
C LEU A 124 -2.96 -10.01 -7.28
N SER A 125 -4.27 -9.99 -7.46
CA SER A 125 -4.97 -9.06 -8.35
C SER A 125 -4.80 -7.61 -7.91
N ILE A 126 -4.92 -7.35 -6.60
CA ILE A 126 -4.71 -6.02 -6.01
C ILE A 126 -3.24 -5.59 -6.17
N GLY A 127 -2.30 -6.51 -5.97
CA GLY A 127 -0.87 -6.25 -6.20
C GLY A 127 -0.59 -5.79 -7.63
N ALA A 128 -1.19 -6.42 -8.64
CA ALA A 128 -1.10 -6.00 -10.03
C ALA A 128 -1.71 -4.60 -10.25
N SER A 129 -2.86 -4.33 -9.62
CA SER A 129 -3.53 -3.02 -9.67
C SER A 129 -2.66 -1.92 -9.05
N ILE A 130 -2.07 -2.19 -7.88
CA ILE A 130 -1.14 -1.25 -7.22
C ILE A 130 0.06 -0.97 -8.12
N GLU A 131 0.71 -2.00 -8.69
CA GLU A 131 1.89 -1.78 -9.54
C GLU A 131 1.57 -0.93 -10.77
N ASN A 132 0.42 -1.12 -11.43
CA ASN A 132 -0.04 -0.24 -12.51
C ASN A 132 -0.10 1.23 -12.07
N LEU A 133 -0.63 1.49 -10.86
CA LEU A 133 -0.68 2.83 -10.27
C LEU A 133 0.72 3.39 -10.06
N LEU A 134 1.64 2.60 -9.49
CA LEU A 134 3.01 3.03 -9.21
C LEU A 134 3.79 3.36 -10.50
N LEU A 135 3.63 2.54 -11.53
CA LEU A 135 4.25 2.78 -12.85
C LEU A 135 3.69 4.04 -13.49
N ARG A 136 2.36 4.23 -13.45
CA ARG A 136 1.72 5.44 -13.98
C ARG A 136 2.16 6.69 -13.22
N ALA A 137 2.30 6.62 -11.90
CA ALA A 137 2.83 7.72 -11.09
C ALA A 137 4.25 8.09 -11.55
N THR A 138 5.11 7.10 -11.79
CA THR A 138 6.47 7.31 -12.29
C THR A 138 6.46 8.02 -13.65
N GLU A 139 5.63 7.58 -14.61
CA GLU A 139 5.46 8.25 -15.90
C GLU A 139 5.02 9.71 -15.79
N MET A 140 4.22 10.02 -14.76
CA MET A 140 3.73 11.36 -14.49
C MET A 140 4.70 12.22 -13.64
N GLY A 141 5.90 11.71 -13.32
CA GLY A 141 6.89 12.40 -12.48
C GLY A 141 6.51 12.47 -11.01
N LEU A 142 5.60 11.62 -10.56
CA LEU A 142 5.18 11.50 -9.16
C LEU A 142 5.97 10.38 -8.46
N GLY A 143 6.22 10.58 -7.18
CA GLY A 143 6.83 9.59 -6.30
C GLY A 143 5.81 8.83 -5.48
N THR A 144 6.07 7.55 -5.25
CA THR A 144 5.20 6.67 -4.47
C THR A 144 5.98 5.80 -3.50
N LEU A 145 5.33 5.43 -2.38
CA LEU A 145 5.76 4.37 -1.50
C LEU A 145 4.58 3.42 -1.24
N TRP A 146 4.71 2.15 -1.63
CA TRP A 146 3.77 1.11 -1.23
C TRP A 146 4.07 0.65 0.20
N ILE A 147 3.06 0.64 1.07
CA ILE A 147 3.15 0.47 2.51
C ILE A 147 2.29 -0.71 2.94
N ALA A 148 2.91 -1.70 3.56
CA ALA A 148 2.24 -2.85 4.18
C ALA A 148 2.16 -2.75 5.72
N ASN A 149 2.94 -1.88 6.34
CA ASN A 149 3.07 -1.74 7.80
C ASN A 149 1.78 -1.24 8.50
N THR A 150 0.73 -0.94 7.74
CA THR A 150 -0.62 -0.68 8.25
C THR A 150 -1.18 -1.86 9.04
N CYS A 151 -0.65 -3.07 8.83
CA CYS A 151 -1.04 -4.28 9.56
C CYS A 151 -0.85 -4.15 11.08
N PHE A 152 0.16 -3.42 11.56
CA PHE A 152 0.38 -3.20 12.99
C PHE A 152 -0.63 -2.26 13.67
N ALA A 153 -1.44 -1.54 12.90
CA ALA A 153 -2.47 -0.63 13.38
C ALA A 153 -3.83 -0.94 12.75
N TYR A 154 -4.06 -2.21 12.39
CA TYR A 154 -5.18 -2.64 11.56
C TYR A 154 -6.53 -2.19 12.10
N ASP A 155 -6.84 -2.51 13.35
CA ASP A 155 -8.16 -2.26 13.94
C ASP A 155 -8.44 -0.75 14.07
N ASP A 156 -7.47 0.04 14.56
CA ASP A 156 -7.60 1.50 14.69
C ASP A 156 -7.76 2.18 13.31
N LEU A 157 -7.09 1.67 12.30
CA LEU A 157 -7.24 2.16 10.92
C LEU A 157 -8.61 1.79 10.35
N MET A 158 -9.05 0.54 10.51
CA MET A 158 -10.37 0.09 10.01
C MET A 158 -11.52 0.87 10.66
N GLU A 159 -11.41 1.22 11.94
CA GLU A 159 -12.40 2.07 12.64
C GLU A 159 -12.52 3.45 11.95
N VAL A 160 -11.41 4.10 11.64
CA VAL A 160 -11.41 5.43 10.99
C VAL A 160 -11.78 5.34 9.50
N ILE A 161 -11.37 4.27 8.81
CA ILE A 161 -11.73 4.04 7.41
C ILE A 161 -13.25 3.84 7.29
N GLY A 162 -13.89 3.13 8.21
CA GLY A 162 -15.33 2.94 8.26
C GLY A 162 -15.91 2.11 7.10
N GLU A 163 -15.07 1.34 6.40
CA GLU A 163 -15.45 0.52 5.26
C GLU A 163 -15.47 -0.97 5.63
N LYS A 164 -16.27 -1.73 4.88
CA LYS A 164 -16.22 -3.19 4.95
C LYS A 164 -15.11 -3.71 4.05
N GLY A 165 -14.59 -4.90 4.39
CA GLY A 165 -13.53 -5.57 3.62
C GLY A 165 -12.21 -5.62 4.40
N GLN A 166 -11.13 -5.90 3.69
CA GLN A 166 -9.81 -6.08 4.24
C GLN A 166 -8.90 -4.90 3.87
N LEU A 167 -8.25 -4.31 4.85
CA LEU A 167 -7.17 -3.34 4.60
C LEU A 167 -5.94 -4.09 4.07
N ILE A 168 -5.56 -3.80 2.83
CA ILE A 168 -4.36 -4.39 2.19
C ILE A 168 -3.12 -3.57 2.49
N GLY A 169 -3.26 -2.25 2.56
CA GLY A 169 -2.14 -1.36 2.82
C GLY A 169 -2.43 0.07 2.39
N ALA A 170 -1.36 0.85 2.27
CA ALA A 170 -1.44 2.24 1.86
C ALA A 170 -0.42 2.57 0.76
N ILE A 171 -0.64 3.68 0.07
CA ILE A 171 0.32 4.28 -0.85
C ILE A 171 0.50 5.74 -0.45
N ALA A 172 1.72 6.12 -0.03
CA ALA A 172 2.10 7.51 0.07
C ALA A 172 2.42 8.05 -1.33
N LEU A 173 1.88 9.22 -1.68
CA LEU A 173 1.94 9.79 -3.02
C LEU A 173 2.24 11.29 -2.94
N GLY A 174 3.16 11.76 -3.81
CA GLY A 174 3.52 13.17 -3.93
C GLY A 174 4.62 13.40 -4.96
N TYR A 175 5.12 14.62 -5.05
CA TYR A 175 6.32 14.92 -5.84
C TYR A 175 7.57 14.55 -5.05
N ALA A 176 8.46 13.75 -5.66
CA ALA A 176 9.68 13.31 -4.99
C ALA A 176 10.62 14.47 -4.67
N GLU A 177 11.18 14.49 -3.46
CA GLU A 177 12.28 15.37 -3.03
C GLU A 177 13.62 14.62 -2.99
N GLU A 178 13.64 13.39 -3.43
CA GLU A 178 14.81 12.53 -3.46
C GLU A 178 14.88 11.74 -4.77
N GLN A 179 16.05 11.21 -5.07
CA GLN A 179 16.28 10.33 -6.22
C GLN A 179 17.10 9.11 -5.77
N PRO A 180 16.49 8.15 -5.10
CA PRO A 180 17.21 7.01 -4.54
C PRO A 180 17.75 6.09 -5.63
N LEU A 181 18.90 5.49 -5.37
CA LEU A 181 19.49 4.50 -6.23
C LEU A 181 18.62 3.23 -6.29
N PRO A 182 18.67 2.48 -7.40
CA PRO A 182 17.97 1.20 -7.50
C PRO A 182 18.48 0.22 -6.43
N ARG A 183 17.55 -0.48 -5.79
CA ARG A 183 17.90 -1.56 -4.88
C ARG A 183 18.40 -2.77 -5.68
N PRO A 184 19.37 -3.55 -5.15
CA PRO A 184 19.83 -4.76 -5.80
C PRO A 184 18.68 -5.76 -6.04
N ARG A 185 18.81 -6.53 -7.08
CA ARG A 185 17.90 -7.64 -7.43
C ARG A 185 18.69 -8.94 -7.45
N ARG A 186 18.02 -10.03 -7.21
CA ARG A 186 18.60 -11.36 -7.45
C ARG A 186 18.95 -11.53 -8.93
N ASN A 187 19.93 -12.36 -9.22
CA ASN A 187 20.28 -12.69 -10.59
C ASN A 187 19.13 -13.43 -11.28
N LEU A 188 19.10 -13.32 -12.61
CA LEU A 188 18.00 -13.93 -13.39
C LEU A 188 17.96 -15.45 -13.23
N GLU A 189 19.13 -16.10 -13.13
CA GLU A 189 19.26 -17.53 -12.96
C GLU A 189 18.73 -18.07 -11.63
N GLU A 190 18.59 -17.19 -10.62
CA GLU A 190 18.01 -17.55 -9.32
C GLU A 190 16.47 -17.57 -9.33
N ILE A 191 15.86 -16.97 -10.36
CA ILE A 191 14.41 -16.78 -10.43
C ILE A 191 13.79 -17.33 -11.72
N LEU A 192 14.61 -17.81 -12.66
CA LEU A 192 14.18 -18.36 -13.94
C LEU A 192 14.79 -19.74 -14.15
N GLU A 193 13.97 -20.73 -14.43
CA GLU A 193 14.36 -22.09 -14.76
C GLU A 193 13.68 -22.52 -16.08
N TYR A 194 14.44 -23.07 -17.00
CA TYR A 194 13.94 -23.71 -18.23
C TYR A 194 13.89 -25.22 -18.04
N ARG A 195 12.74 -25.81 -18.33
CA ARG A 195 12.56 -27.28 -18.39
C ARG A 195 12.19 -27.63 -19.82
N SER A 196 13.07 -28.36 -20.50
CA SER A 196 12.93 -28.83 -21.88
C SER A 196 12.81 -30.36 -21.94
#